data_542e09f00faa85a093c767413125778e
#
_entry.id   542e09f00faa85a093c767413125778e
#
_cell.length_a   1.000
_cell.length_b   1.000
_cell.length_c   1.000
_cell.angle_alpha   90.00
_cell.angle_beta   90.00
_cell.angle_gamma   90.00
#
_symmetry.space_group_name_H-M   'P 1'
#
loop_
_entity.id
_entity.type
_entity.pdbx_description
1 polymer ?
#
loop_
_entity_poly.entity_id
_entity_poly.type
_entity_poly.pdbx_seq_one_letter_code
_entity_poly.pdbx_strand_id
1 'polypeptide(L)'
;RDVLGSRGLGDVYKRQAKGAEDFGIHAFLASNTVTNDYYPKLARILFELAVRLERETGTHVAFINLSGGVGIPYLPEQQANDIRAIGEGVHAAYDEILVPAGMGDVAICTEMGRFMMGPYGCLVTKAIHEKQIYKDYIGVDASAVDLIRPAMYGAYHHITVMGQPGGADKTTAPVTDTYDITGNLCENNDKFAIDRELPHIDMGDLLVIHDTGAHGY
;
A
#
# COMPACT_ATOMS: atom_id res chain seq x y z
N ARG A 1 11.19 -18.66 18.98
CA ARG A 1 11.43 -19.96 18.32
C ARG A 1 12.18 -19.70 17.04
N ASP A 2 13.49 -19.96 17.06
CA ASP A 2 14.45 -19.67 16.00
C ASP A 2 14.33 -20.61 14.80
N VAL A 3 13.18 -20.69 14.20
CA VAL A 3 13.00 -21.55 13.02
C VAL A 3 13.46 -20.85 11.73
N LEU A 4 13.54 -19.52 11.72
CA LEU A 4 13.98 -18.76 10.55
C LEU A 4 15.51 -18.65 10.42
N GLY A 5 16.25 -18.52 11.53
CA GLY A 5 17.70 -18.38 11.48
C GLY A 5 18.42 -19.64 10.99
N SER A 6 18.02 -20.82 11.45
CA SER A 6 18.67 -22.07 11.06
C SER A 6 18.32 -22.53 9.64
N ARG A 7 17.14 -22.22 9.14
CA ARG A 7 16.74 -22.55 7.76
C ARG A 7 17.44 -21.64 6.74
N GLY A 8 17.57 -20.35 7.03
CA GLY A 8 18.26 -19.39 6.15
C GLY A 8 19.70 -19.79 5.89
N LEU A 9 20.47 -20.10 6.92
CA LEU A 9 21.87 -20.57 6.80
C LEU A 9 21.96 -21.87 6.01
N GLY A 10 21.10 -22.85 6.30
CA GLY A 10 21.09 -24.12 5.58
C GLY A 10 20.78 -23.96 4.08
N ASP A 11 19.94 -23.01 3.71
CA ASP A 11 19.62 -22.72 2.31
C ASP A 11 20.79 -22.03 1.60
N VAL A 12 21.52 -21.13 2.27
CA VAL A 12 22.73 -20.50 1.73
C VAL A 12 23.77 -21.57 1.40
N TYR A 13 24.11 -22.46 2.33
CA TYR A 13 25.07 -23.55 2.08
C TYR A 13 24.66 -24.45 0.93
N LYS A 14 23.38 -24.82 0.83
CA LYS A 14 22.88 -25.66 -0.28
C LYS A 14 23.04 -24.99 -1.64
N ARG A 15 22.84 -23.65 -1.70
CA ARG A 15 22.97 -22.90 -2.95
C ARG A 15 24.43 -22.68 -3.32
N GLN A 16 25.31 -22.43 -2.35
CA GLN A 16 26.75 -22.39 -2.57
C GLN A 16 27.25 -23.69 -3.17
N ALA A 17 26.80 -24.83 -2.64
CA ALA A 17 27.14 -26.15 -3.18
C ALA A 17 26.67 -26.38 -4.63
N LYS A 18 25.74 -25.54 -5.12
CA LYS A 18 25.26 -25.51 -6.50
C LYS A 18 25.90 -24.43 -7.35
N GLY A 19 26.90 -23.70 -6.83
CA GLY A 19 27.66 -22.67 -7.55
C GLY A 19 27.05 -21.28 -7.50
N ALA A 20 26.17 -20.96 -6.53
CA ALA A 20 25.75 -19.60 -6.31
C ALA A 20 26.83 -18.84 -5.54
N GLU A 21 27.26 -17.71 -6.07
CA GLU A 21 28.33 -16.88 -5.51
C GLU A 21 27.76 -15.68 -4.76
N ASP A 22 26.72 -15.03 -5.31
CA ASP A 22 26.05 -13.87 -4.73
C ASP A 22 24.66 -14.20 -4.19
N PHE A 23 24.27 -13.51 -3.13
CA PHE A 23 22.97 -13.67 -2.47
C PHE A 23 22.30 -12.31 -2.27
N GLY A 24 20.99 -12.31 -2.32
CA GLY A 24 20.15 -11.21 -1.87
C GLY A 24 19.28 -11.61 -0.71
N ILE A 25 18.93 -10.64 0.11
CA ILE A 25 17.97 -10.81 1.20
C ILE A 25 16.75 -9.97 0.88
N HIS A 26 15.56 -10.52 1.14
CA HIS A 26 14.29 -9.83 0.95
C HIS A 26 13.37 -10.11 2.15
N ALA A 27 12.67 -9.09 2.62
CA ALA A 27 11.61 -9.25 3.60
C ALA A 27 10.44 -8.33 3.30
N PHE A 28 9.22 -8.89 3.34
CA PHE A 28 7.97 -8.16 3.24
C PHE A 28 7.16 -8.40 4.51
N LEU A 29 7.09 -7.40 5.40
CA LEU A 29 6.50 -7.55 6.74
C LEU A 29 5.26 -6.69 6.96
N ALA A 30 5.03 -5.67 6.15
CA ALA A 30 3.91 -4.75 6.33
C ALA A 30 3.41 -4.17 5.01
N SER A 31 2.18 -3.68 5.04
CA SER A 31 1.54 -2.99 3.91
C SER A 31 0.87 -1.73 4.42
N ASN A 32 1.03 -0.64 3.67
CA ASN A 32 0.47 0.68 3.98
C ASN A 32 0.80 1.20 5.39
N THR A 33 2.08 1.20 5.75
CA THR A 33 2.52 1.86 6.98
C THR A 33 2.58 3.37 6.78
N VAL A 34 1.92 4.13 7.66
CA VAL A 34 1.91 5.60 7.64
C VAL A 34 2.77 6.15 8.78
N THR A 35 4.00 5.65 8.89
CA THR A 35 5.01 6.05 9.88
C THR A 35 6.39 6.03 9.26
N ASN A 36 7.21 7.05 9.58
CA ASN A 36 8.54 7.20 9.00
C ASN A 36 9.59 6.25 9.60
N ASP A 37 9.31 5.60 10.72
CA ASP A 37 10.29 4.80 11.47
C ASP A 37 10.26 3.30 11.13
N TYR A 38 9.21 2.82 10.46
CA TYR A 38 9.10 1.40 10.10
C TYR A 38 10.24 0.93 9.19
N TYR A 39 10.49 1.66 8.10
CA TYR A 39 11.51 1.29 7.11
C TYR A 39 12.94 1.33 7.67
N PRO A 40 13.37 2.37 8.40
CA PRO A 40 14.65 2.36 9.08
C PRO A 40 14.83 1.21 10.08
N LYS A 41 13.77 0.85 10.82
CA LYS A 41 13.80 -0.31 11.73
C LYS A 41 13.95 -1.63 10.98
N LEU A 42 13.22 -1.82 9.88
CA LEU A 42 13.34 -2.99 9.02
C LEU A 42 14.76 -3.09 8.43
N ALA A 43 15.29 -1.97 7.95
CA ALA A 43 16.65 -1.90 7.41
C ALA A 43 17.68 -2.38 8.42
N ARG A 44 17.64 -1.88 9.67
CA ARG A 44 18.54 -2.33 10.74
C ARG A 44 18.52 -3.85 10.94
N ILE A 45 17.32 -4.42 11.02
CA ILE A 45 17.15 -5.88 11.20
C ILE A 45 17.79 -6.66 10.04
N LEU A 46 17.55 -6.22 8.80
CA LEU A 46 18.08 -6.91 7.63
C LEU A 46 19.59 -6.69 7.46
N PHE A 47 20.11 -5.51 7.81
CA PHE A 47 21.54 -5.23 7.75
C PHE A 47 22.32 -6.06 8.79
N GLU A 48 21.83 -6.14 10.02
CA GLU A 48 22.39 -7.02 11.05
C GLU A 48 22.35 -8.51 10.63
N LEU A 49 21.24 -8.93 10.00
CA LEU A 49 21.12 -10.27 9.45
C LEU A 49 22.13 -10.51 8.33
N ALA A 50 22.32 -9.55 7.42
CA ALA A 50 23.28 -9.65 6.34
C ALA A 50 24.71 -9.82 6.86
N VAL A 51 25.13 -8.98 7.80
CA VAL A 51 26.44 -9.05 8.46
C VAL A 51 26.65 -10.42 9.11
N ARG A 52 25.62 -10.92 9.79
CA ARG A 52 25.68 -12.24 10.43
C ARG A 52 25.82 -13.37 9.39
N LEU A 53 25.03 -13.32 8.31
CA LEU A 53 25.08 -14.33 7.24
C LEU A 53 26.45 -14.37 6.58
N GLU A 54 27.00 -13.22 6.19
CA GLU A 54 28.31 -13.16 5.56
C GLU A 54 29.42 -13.69 6.50
N ARG A 55 29.41 -13.27 7.76
CA ARG A 55 30.36 -13.74 8.77
C ARG A 55 30.29 -15.26 8.99
N GLU A 56 29.07 -15.83 9.04
CA GLU A 56 28.88 -17.25 9.37
C GLU A 56 29.06 -18.17 8.16
N THR A 57 28.80 -17.69 6.94
CA THR A 57 28.83 -18.51 5.73
C THR A 57 30.00 -18.19 4.79
N GLY A 58 30.65 -17.04 4.95
CA GLY A 58 31.61 -16.51 3.99
C GLY A 58 30.98 -16.13 2.63
N THR A 59 29.67 -16.00 2.57
CA THR A 59 28.93 -15.70 1.34
C THR A 59 28.68 -14.21 1.23
N HIS A 60 29.03 -13.62 0.11
CA HIS A 60 28.76 -12.21 -0.14
C HIS A 60 27.25 -11.94 -0.30
N VAL A 61 26.75 -10.91 0.41
CA VAL A 61 25.41 -10.39 0.25
C VAL A 61 25.44 -9.20 -0.71
N ALA A 62 25.07 -9.43 -1.95
CA ALA A 62 25.17 -8.42 -3.01
C ALA A 62 24.08 -7.34 -2.90
N PHE A 63 22.88 -7.69 -2.43
CA PHE A 63 21.80 -6.73 -2.25
C PHE A 63 20.85 -7.08 -1.11
N ILE A 64 20.19 -6.05 -0.58
CA ILE A 64 19.12 -6.18 0.41
C ILE A 64 17.88 -5.47 -0.12
N ASN A 65 16.80 -6.21 -0.33
CA ASN A 65 15.53 -5.67 -0.75
C ASN A 65 14.62 -5.46 0.46
N LEU A 66 14.35 -4.19 0.79
CA LEU A 66 13.46 -3.79 1.87
C LEU A 66 11.98 -3.94 1.51
N SER A 67 11.68 -4.43 0.28
CA SER A 67 10.34 -4.60 -0.25
C SER A 67 9.53 -3.30 -0.34
N GLY A 68 8.21 -3.41 -0.24
CA GLY A 68 7.27 -2.30 -0.16
C GLY A 68 6.84 -1.97 1.27
N GLY A 69 5.64 -1.47 1.41
CA GLY A 69 5.03 -1.21 2.70
C GLY A 69 4.94 0.25 3.10
N VAL A 70 5.73 1.15 2.49
CA VAL A 70 5.52 2.59 2.65
C VAL A 70 4.14 2.95 2.12
N GLY A 71 3.30 3.46 3.02
CA GLY A 71 1.91 3.73 2.76
C GLY A 71 1.62 5.16 2.32
N ILE A 72 0.35 5.37 2.00
CA ILE A 72 -0.25 6.69 1.75
C ILE A 72 -1.38 6.93 2.75
N PRO A 73 -1.69 8.18 3.07
CA PRO A 73 -2.80 8.51 3.96
C PRO A 73 -4.12 8.36 3.20
N TYR A 74 -4.83 7.24 3.42
CA TYR A 74 -6.17 7.07 2.87
C TYR A 74 -7.23 7.82 3.67
N LEU A 75 -7.05 7.93 4.98
CA LEU A 75 -7.98 8.61 5.87
C LEU A 75 -7.56 10.08 6.05
N PRO A 76 -8.53 11.01 6.15
CA PRO A 76 -8.24 12.45 6.25
C PRO A 76 -7.37 12.85 7.45
N GLU A 77 -7.44 12.09 8.55
CA GLU A 77 -6.66 12.33 9.77
C GLU A 77 -5.24 11.75 9.73
N GLN A 78 -4.92 10.94 8.75
CA GLN A 78 -3.58 10.36 8.59
C GLN A 78 -2.60 11.38 8.01
N GLN A 79 -1.37 11.33 8.49
CA GLN A 79 -0.28 12.13 7.93
C GLN A 79 0.48 11.36 6.86
N ALA A 80 0.86 12.04 5.81
CA ALA A 80 1.70 11.47 4.76
C ALA A 80 3.09 11.12 5.29
N ASN A 81 3.67 10.05 4.78
CA ASN A 81 5.05 9.71 5.04
C ASN A 81 6.00 10.74 4.42
N ASP A 82 7.05 11.09 5.16
CA ASP A 82 8.19 11.83 4.63
C ASP A 82 9.24 10.85 4.09
N ILE A 83 9.26 10.69 2.78
CA ILE A 83 10.18 9.75 2.11
C ILE A 83 11.65 10.13 2.29
N ARG A 84 11.95 11.42 2.50
CA ARG A 84 13.32 11.87 2.76
C ARG A 84 13.76 11.45 4.15
N ALA A 85 12.93 11.68 5.16
CA ALA A 85 13.21 11.23 6.52
C ALA A 85 13.36 9.69 6.61
N ILE A 86 12.54 8.94 5.85
CA ILE A 86 12.68 7.49 5.70
C ILE A 86 14.04 7.14 5.09
N GLY A 87 14.42 7.79 3.98
CA GLY A 87 15.67 7.56 3.29
C GLY A 87 16.89 7.89 4.17
N GLU A 88 16.86 9.01 4.88
CA GLU A 88 17.91 9.40 5.84
C GLU A 88 18.06 8.36 6.96
N GLY A 89 16.94 7.85 7.50
CA GLY A 89 16.97 6.82 8.52
C GLY A 89 17.54 5.48 8.03
N VAL A 90 17.25 5.09 6.79
CA VAL A 90 17.84 3.89 6.15
C VAL A 90 19.34 4.10 5.90
N HIS A 91 19.72 5.28 5.40
CA HIS A 91 21.12 5.61 5.15
C HIS A 91 21.95 5.61 6.45
N ALA A 92 21.43 6.22 7.50
CA ALA A 92 22.08 6.19 8.81
C ALA A 92 22.28 4.75 9.33
N ALA A 93 21.30 3.86 9.14
CA ALA A 93 21.44 2.46 9.51
C ALA A 93 22.50 1.74 8.65
N TYR A 94 22.61 2.08 7.37
CA TYR A 94 23.62 1.55 6.46
C TYR A 94 25.03 1.92 6.92
N ASP A 95 25.25 3.20 7.19
CA ASP A 95 26.56 3.71 7.65
C ASP A 95 26.96 3.14 9.02
N GLU A 96 25.99 2.90 9.89
CA GLU A 96 26.25 2.37 11.23
C GLU A 96 26.53 0.86 11.23
N ILE A 97 25.91 0.08 10.34
CA ILE A 97 25.92 -1.39 10.41
C ILE A 97 26.74 -2.01 9.27
N LEU A 98 26.48 -1.65 8.02
CA LEU A 98 27.12 -2.30 6.87
C LEU A 98 28.52 -1.78 6.60
N VAL A 99 28.71 -0.47 6.63
CA VAL A 99 30.03 0.15 6.35
C VAL A 99 31.11 -0.35 7.30
N PRO A 100 30.93 -0.37 8.63
CA PRO A 100 31.95 -0.90 9.55
C PRO A 100 32.20 -2.42 9.41
N ALA A 101 31.22 -3.15 8.87
CA ALA A 101 31.35 -4.58 8.59
C ALA A 101 32.12 -4.89 7.29
N GLY A 102 32.52 -3.85 6.54
CA GLY A 102 33.17 -4.00 5.23
C GLY A 102 32.20 -4.27 4.08
N MET A 103 30.91 -4.10 4.30
CA MET A 103 29.80 -4.36 3.37
C MET A 103 29.23 -3.07 2.74
N GLY A 104 30.09 -2.06 2.52
CA GLY A 104 29.70 -0.78 1.95
C GLY A 104 29.36 -0.82 0.44
N ASP A 105 29.45 -1.97 -0.18
CA ASP A 105 29.07 -2.23 -1.59
C ASP A 105 27.69 -2.87 -1.75
N VAL A 106 27.02 -3.26 -0.66
CA VAL A 106 25.69 -3.88 -0.69
C VAL A 106 24.64 -2.93 -1.26
N ALA A 107 23.98 -3.33 -2.33
CA ALA A 107 22.91 -2.55 -2.94
C ALA A 107 21.61 -2.62 -2.14
N ILE A 108 20.92 -1.49 -1.98
CA ILE A 108 19.61 -1.43 -1.35
C ILE A 108 18.54 -1.29 -2.41
N CYS A 109 17.56 -2.21 -2.39
CA CYS A 109 16.42 -2.23 -3.28
C CYS A 109 15.11 -1.98 -2.51
N THR A 110 14.14 -1.36 -3.18
CA THR A 110 12.80 -1.09 -2.62
C THR A 110 11.72 -1.33 -3.67
N GLU A 111 10.48 -1.61 -3.21
CA GLU A 111 9.32 -1.91 -4.06
C GLU A 111 8.13 -1.02 -3.66
N MET A 112 8.29 0.29 -3.73
CA MET A 112 7.35 1.28 -3.19
C MET A 112 6.15 1.58 -4.11
N GLY A 113 5.51 0.56 -4.71
CA GLY A 113 4.46 0.72 -5.71
C GLY A 113 3.29 1.59 -5.23
N ARG A 114 2.74 1.32 -4.03
CA ARG A 114 1.64 2.10 -3.48
C ARG A 114 2.02 3.57 -3.24
N PHE A 115 3.15 3.81 -2.62
CA PHE A 115 3.62 5.17 -2.36
C PHE A 115 3.80 5.98 -3.65
N MET A 116 4.36 5.34 -4.68
CA MET A 116 4.66 5.97 -5.97
C MET A 116 3.42 6.20 -6.83
N MET A 117 2.45 5.29 -6.82
CA MET A 117 1.36 5.28 -7.80
C MET A 117 -0.02 5.51 -7.18
N GLY A 118 -0.23 5.12 -5.92
CA GLY A 118 -1.55 5.15 -5.28
C GLY A 118 -2.27 6.48 -5.43
N PRO A 119 -1.66 7.64 -5.07
CA PRO A 119 -2.30 8.94 -5.11
C PRO A 119 -2.60 9.46 -6.52
N TYR A 120 -2.02 8.87 -7.55
CA TYR A 120 -2.09 9.37 -8.93
C TYR A 120 -3.14 8.66 -9.79
N GLY A 121 -3.93 7.76 -9.22
CA GLY A 121 -5.04 7.10 -9.91
C GLY A 121 -6.36 7.32 -9.19
N CYS A 122 -7.44 7.36 -9.98
CA CYS A 122 -8.80 7.39 -9.46
C CYS A 122 -9.70 6.48 -10.31
N LEU A 123 -10.75 5.93 -9.67
CA LEU A 123 -11.86 5.30 -10.36
C LEU A 123 -12.98 6.32 -10.50
N VAL A 124 -13.40 6.59 -11.74
CA VAL A 124 -14.55 7.43 -12.03
C VAL A 124 -15.74 6.53 -12.37
N THR A 125 -16.84 6.72 -11.65
CA THR A 125 -18.05 5.93 -11.84
C THR A 125 -19.29 6.81 -11.78
N LYS A 126 -20.41 6.34 -12.31
CA LYS A 126 -21.66 7.08 -12.40
C LYS A 126 -22.72 6.48 -11.50
N ALA A 127 -23.45 7.33 -10.78
CA ALA A 127 -24.66 6.94 -10.08
C ALA A 127 -25.76 6.53 -11.09
N ILE A 128 -26.16 5.26 -11.07
CA ILE A 128 -27.14 4.71 -12.01
C ILE A 128 -28.43 4.22 -11.32
N HIS A 129 -28.41 4.09 -10.01
CA HIS A 129 -29.56 3.62 -9.24
C HIS A 129 -29.53 4.19 -7.82
N GLU A 130 -30.72 4.58 -7.33
CA GLU A 130 -30.95 4.98 -5.96
C GLU A 130 -31.97 4.04 -5.32
N LYS A 131 -31.72 3.64 -4.06
CA LYS A 131 -32.65 2.83 -3.28
C LYS A 131 -32.72 3.33 -1.85
N GLN A 132 -33.90 3.75 -1.43
CA GLN A 132 -34.19 4.20 -0.07
C GLN A 132 -35.03 3.16 0.65
N ILE A 133 -34.45 2.56 1.70
CA ILE A 133 -35.14 1.57 2.56
C ILE A 133 -34.80 1.85 4.04
N TYR A 134 -34.15 0.91 4.73
CA TYR A 134 -33.60 1.16 6.08
C TYR A 134 -32.27 1.94 6.06
N LYS A 135 -31.65 2.06 4.91
CA LYS A 135 -30.51 2.90 4.56
C LYS A 135 -30.72 3.47 3.16
N ASP A 136 -29.96 4.50 2.84
CA ASP A 136 -29.89 5.05 1.49
C ASP A 136 -28.71 4.43 0.74
N TYR A 137 -29.02 3.89 -0.43
CA TYR A 137 -28.04 3.21 -1.30
C TYR A 137 -27.93 3.95 -2.63
N ILE A 138 -26.71 4.15 -3.07
CA ILE A 138 -26.40 4.60 -4.44
C ILE A 138 -25.69 3.46 -5.17
N GLY A 139 -26.34 2.94 -6.20
CA GLY A 139 -25.77 1.96 -7.10
C GLY A 139 -24.99 2.68 -8.21
N VAL A 140 -23.77 2.23 -8.48
CA VAL A 140 -22.91 2.79 -9.52
C VAL A 140 -22.63 1.80 -10.64
N ASP A 141 -22.15 2.26 -11.80
CA ASP A 141 -21.83 1.43 -12.97
C ASP A 141 -20.48 0.70 -12.88
N ALA A 142 -19.69 0.95 -11.84
CA ALA A 142 -18.51 0.17 -11.49
C ALA A 142 -18.84 -0.95 -10.50
N SER A 143 -17.86 -1.80 -10.21
CA SER A 143 -17.99 -2.91 -9.27
C SER A 143 -16.67 -3.22 -8.56
N ALA A 144 -16.71 -4.18 -7.64
CA ALA A 144 -15.51 -4.69 -6.96
C ALA A 144 -14.46 -5.28 -7.92
N VAL A 145 -14.83 -5.60 -9.18
CA VAL A 145 -13.87 -6.03 -10.21
C VAL A 145 -12.97 -4.87 -10.64
N ASP A 146 -13.49 -3.63 -10.59
CA ASP A 146 -12.74 -2.42 -10.96
C ASP A 146 -11.89 -1.89 -9.80
N LEU A 147 -12.33 -2.13 -8.56
CA LEU A 147 -11.62 -1.75 -7.33
C LEU A 147 -11.95 -2.73 -6.20
N ILE A 148 -11.13 -3.74 -6.03
CA ILE A 148 -11.36 -4.86 -5.10
C ILE A 148 -11.19 -4.50 -3.61
N ARG A 149 -10.35 -3.51 -3.30
CA ARG A 149 -9.91 -3.23 -1.94
C ARG A 149 -11.03 -2.92 -0.93
N PRO A 150 -12.05 -2.07 -1.23
CA PRO A 150 -13.15 -1.83 -0.31
C PRO A 150 -13.93 -3.11 0.00
N ALA A 151 -14.24 -3.90 -1.01
CA ALA A 151 -15.03 -5.14 -0.88
C ALA A 151 -14.30 -6.22 -0.07
N MET A 152 -12.99 -6.38 -0.31
CA MET A 152 -12.20 -7.47 0.29
C MET A 152 -11.62 -7.12 1.67
N TYR A 153 -11.23 -5.88 1.86
CA TYR A 153 -10.48 -5.46 3.06
C TYR A 153 -11.18 -4.39 3.88
N GLY A 154 -12.38 -3.94 3.47
CA GLY A 154 -13.03 -2.77 4.07
C GLY A 154 -12.18 -1.50 3.94
N ALA A 155 -11.35 -1.41 2.89
CA ALA A 155 -10.42 -0.32 2.73
C ALA A 155 -11.16 0.98 2.42
N TYR A 156 -10.78 2.05 3.13
CA TYR A 156 -11.26 3.38 2.86
C TYR A 156 -10.62 3.95 1.59
N HIS A 157 -11.46 4.57 0.76
CA HIS A 157 -11.06 5.48 -0.30
C HIS A 157 -11.92 6.74 -0.19
N HIS A 158 -11.30 7.91 -0.37
CA HIS A 158 -12.06 9.16 -0.41
C HIS A 158 -12.93 9.19 -1.67
N ILE A 159 -14.16 9.68 -1.54
CA ILE A 159 -15.12 9.80 -2.64
C ILE A 159 -15.49 11.27 -2.80
N THR A 160 -15.31 11.81 -4.00
CA THR A 160 -15.80 13.14 -4.37
C THR A 160 -17.00 13.02 -5.29
N VAL A 161 -18.08 13.72 -4.99
CA VAL A 161 -19.23 13.83 -5.87
C VAL A 161 -18.99 15.03 -6.81
N MET A 162 -18.94 14.76 -8.11
CA MET A 162 -18.63 15.78 -9.15
C MET A 162 -19.89 16.46 -9.70
N GLY A 163 -21.04 15.83 -9.58
CA GLY A 163 -22.25 16.20 -10.29
C GLY A 163 -22.29 15.63 -11.72
N GLN A 164 -23.37 15.94 -12.45
CA GLN A 164 -23.56 15.45 -13.82
C GLN A 164 -22.68 16.24 -14.81
N PRO A 165 -22.19 15.60 -15.88
CA PRO A 165 -21.50 16.29 -16.95
C PRO A 165 -22.34 17.44 -17.52
N GLY A 166 -21.81 18.66 -17.45
CA GLY A 166 -22.52 19.88 -17.89
C GLY A 166 -23.56 20.41 -16.91
N GLY A 167 -23.72 19.77 -15.74
CA GLY A 167 -24.56 20.22 -14.64
C GLY A 167 -23.82 21.08 -13.61
N ALA A 168 -24.42 21.21 -12.42
CA ALA A 168 -23.78 21.92 -11.30
C ALA A 168 -22.58 21.14 -10.76
N ASP A 169 -21.51 21.86 -10.46
CA ASP A 169 -20.36 21.30 -9.73
C ASP A 169 -20.74 21.04 -8.27
N LYS A 170 -20.58 19.79 -7.83
CA LYS A 170 -20.86 19.34 -6.45
C LYS A 170 -19.60 19.10 -5.62
N THR A 171 -18.41 19.35 -6.16
CA THR A 171 -17.15 19.03 -5.46
C THR A 171 -16.99 19.75 -4.13
N THR A 172 -17.63 20.90 -3.96
CA THR A 172 -17.64 21.72 -2.74
C THR A 172 -19.02 21.81 -2.09
N ALA A 173 -19.98 20.98 -2.53
CA ALA A 173 -21.32 20.97 -1.96
C ALA A 173 -21.29 20.49 -0.49
N PRO A 174 -22.19 20.97 0.36
CA PRO A 174 -22.25 20.53 1.75
C PRO A 174 -22.57 19.04 1.83
N VAL A 175 -21.97 18.39 2.80
CA VAL A 175 -22.29 17.00 3.17
C VAL A 175 -23.64 16.99 3.86
N THR A 176 -24.60 16.29 3.30
CA THR A 176 -26.00 16.30 3.76
C THR A 176 -26.59 14.93 4.01
N ASP A 177 -26.03 13.90 3.38
CA ASP A 177 -26.63 12.57 3.36
C ASP A 177 -25.61 11.49 3.75
N THR A 178 -26.11 10.32 4.11
CA THR A 178 -25.29 9.15 4.45
C THR A 178 -25.67 7.98 3.55
N TYR A 179 -24.72 7.47 2.78
CA TYR A 179 -24.96 6.44 1.77
C TYR A 179 -24.09 5.18 1.97
N ASP A 180 -24.64 4.04 1.57
CA ASP A 180 -23.83 2.92 1.09
C ASP A 180 -23.66 3.07 -0.43
N ILE A 181 -22.43 3.14 -0.93
CA ILE A 181 -22.11 3.16 -2.36
C ILE A 181 -21.86 1.73 -2.82
N THR A 182 -22.72 1.22 -3.70
CA THR A 182 -22.74 -0.18 -4.11
C THR A 182 -22.39 -0.33 -5.59
N GLY A 183 -21.70 -1.42 -5.92
CA GLY A 183 -21.46 -1.80 -7.31
C GLY A 183 -22.66 -2.51 -7.96
N ASN A 184 -22.42 -3.10 -9.13
CA ASN A 184 -23.43 -3.70 -9.98
C ASN A 184 -23.43 -5.24 -9.99
N LEU A 185 -22.61 -5.87 -9.13
CA LEU A 185 -22.57 -7.33 -9.00
C LEU A 185 -23.68 -7.85 -8.09
N CYS A 186 -24.09 -9.09 -8.32
CA CYS A 186 -24.98 -9.84 -7.41
C CYS A 186 -24.17 -10.40 -6.23
N GLU A 187 -23.56 -9.51 -5.44
CA GLU A 187 -22.65 -9.82 -4.33
C GLU A 187 -22.82 -8.81 -3.20
N ASN A 188 -23.07 -9.29 -1.97
CA ASN A 188 -23.33 -8.42 -0.82
C ASN A 188 -22.16 -7.50 -0.46
N ASN A 189 -20.92 -7.91 -0.75
CA ASN A 189 -19.72 -7.16 -0.45
C ASN A 189 -19.30 -6.21 -1.59
N ASP A 190 -20.05 -6.15 -2.70
CA ASP A 190 -19.78 -5.22 -3.79
C ASP A 190 -20.14 -3.80 -3.39
N LYS A 191 -19.33 -3.25 -2.50
CA LYS A 191 -19.48 -1.91 -1.92
C LYS A 191 -18.17 -1.15 -1.93
N PHE A 192 -18.24 0.09 -2.40
CA PHE A 192 -17.13 1.04 -2.35
C PHE A 192 -17.07 1.82 -1.05
N ALA A 193 -18.23 2.01 -0.40
CA ALA A 193 -18.35 2.68 0.89
C ALA A 193 -19.59 2.21 1.64
N ILE A 194 -19.52 2.25 2.96
CA ILE A 194 -20.62 1.94 3.88
C ILE A 194 -20.76 3.10 4.85
N ASP A 195 -22.00 3.54 5.09
CA ASP A 195 -22.36 4.66 5.97
C ASP A 195 -21.47 5.91 5.71
N ARG A 196 -21.26 6.23 4.42
CA ARG A 196 -20.42 7.35 4.01
C ARG A 196 -21.22 8.64 3.96
N GLU A 197 -20.76 9.63 4.71
CA GLU A 197 -21.28 10.99 4.65
C GLU A 197 -20.77 11.68 3.37
N LEU A 198 -21.70 12.11 2.51
CA LEU A 198 -21.43 12.72 1.20
C LEU A 198 -22.43 13.86 0.91
N PRO A 199 -22.12 14.76 -0.05
CA PRO A 199 -23.11 15.62 -0.66
C PRO A 199 -24.25 14.80 -1.28
N HIS A 200 -25.42 15.43 -1.43
CA HIS A 200 -26.55 14.80 -2.11
C HIS A 200 -26.18 14.32 -3.52
N ILE A 201 -26.49 13.05 -3.81
CA ILE A 201 -26.18 12.38 -5.08
C ILE A 201 -27.46 12.21 -5.88
N ASP A 202 -27.48 12.78 -7.09
CA ASP A 202 -28.56 12.56 -8.08
C ASP A 202 -28.15 11.47 -9.07
N MET A 203 -29.17 10.81 -9.67
CA MET A 203 -28.91 9.88 -10.76
C MET A 203 -28.19 10.55 -11.92
N GLY A 204 -27.10 9.97 -12.37
CA GLY A 204 -26.24 10.52 -13.42
C GLY A 204 -25.03 11.32 -12.90
N ASP A 205 -24.94 11.58 -11.61
CA ASP A 205 -23.76 12.19 -11.01
C ASP A 205 -22.54 11.30 -11.17
N LEU A 206 -21.37 11.91 -11.39
CA LEU A 206 -20.10 11.23 -11.39
C LEU A 206 -19.50 11.24 -9.98
N LEU A 207 -19.05 10.07 -9.56
CA LEU A 207 -18.29 9.88 -8.32
C LEU A 207 -16.85 9.58 -8.68
N VAL A 208 -15.92 10.26 -8.03
CA VAL A 208 -14.48 10.00 -8.15
C VAL A 208 -14.01 9.32 -6.87
N ILE A 209 -13.55 8.08 -6.98
CA ILE A 209 -12.96 7.30 -5.89
C ILE A 209 -11.45 7.44 -6.00
N HIS A 210 -10.84 8.10 -5.02
CA HIS A 210 -9.43 8.51 -5.05
C HIS A 210 -8.48 7.41 -4.63
N ASP A 211 -7.18 7.65 -4.84
CA ASP A 211 -6.06 6.82 -4.37
C ASP A 211 -6.09 5.36 -4.87
N THR A 212 -6.53 5.17 -6.11
CA THR A 212 -6.67 3.85 -6.72
C THR A 212 -5.53 3.49 -7.68
N GLY A 213 -4.46 4.30 -7.77
CA GLY A 213 -3.37 4.10 -8.72
C GLY A 213 -2.46 2.90 -8.45
N ALA A 214 -2.65 2.21 -7.31
CA ALA A 214 -1.97 0.97 -6.99
C ALA A 214 -2.91 0.02 -6.27
N HIS A 215 -2.78 -1.29 -6.54
CA HIS A 215 -3.63 -2.34 -5.96
C HIS A 215 -5.13 -2.11 -6.22
N GLY A 216 -5.48 -1.48 -7.34
CA GLY A 216 -6.86 -1.19 -7.72
C GLY A 216 -7.62 -2.46 -8.14
N TYR A 217 -7.04 -3.25 -8.98
CA TYR A 217 -7.60 -4.50 -9.53
C TYR A 217 -6.53 -5.61 -9.63
#